data_fea9a779d320e294125a01f2fc6fe646
#
_entry.id   fea9a779d320e294125a01f2fc6fe646
#
_cell.length_a   1.000
_cell.length_b   1.000
_cell.length_c   1.000
_cell.angle_alpha   90.00
_cell.angle_beta   90.00
_cell.angle_gamma   90.00
#
_symmetry.space_group_name_H-M   'P 1'
#
loop_
_entity.id
_entity.type
_entity.pdbx_description
1 polymer ?
#
loop_
_entity_poly.entity_id
_entity_poly.type
_entity_poly.pdbx_seq_one_letter_code
_entity_poly.pdbx_strand_id
1 'polypeptide(L)'
;MPATVTHAYFSNDVYDILPNQIKERVSISRIKTFGQGTDPFMFYHLFSVKPGKKIRLMQRVCHRQHTRDFFCQLIEDIKKNHLEEDSDVCSFLCGFICHYVLDSTIHPFVIYKTGNFDKYNKATYKYNNLHLFMETYLDNYLIRKREHQNPYSFSIVKYSFDLRPFSAGLNQVIRSSFDKVYHVSNMD
;
A
#
# COMPACT_ATOMS: atom_id res chain seq x y z
N MET A 1 3.67 -8.45 -5.57
CA MET A 1 2.97 -7.25 -6.01
C MET A 1 1.53 -7.52 -5.91
N PRO A 2 0.91 -6.72 -5.15
CA PRO A 2 -0.43 -6.96 -4.74
C PRO A 2 -1.39 -6.62 -5.84
N ALA A 3 -2.47 -7.24 -5.69
CA ALA A 3 -3.76 -6.94 -6.18
C ALA A 3 -4.13 -5.47 -5.86
N THR A 4 -3.72 -4.54 -6.70
CA THR A 4 -3.98 -3.09 -6.55
C THR A 4 -5.46 -2.81 -6.34
N VAL A 5 -6.30 -3.49 -7.09
CA VAL A 5 -7.76 -3.32 -7.02
C VAL A 5 -8.32 -3.92 -5.74
N THR A 6 -7.79 -5.06 -5.31
CA THR A 6 -8.19 -5.69 -4.04
C THR A 6 -7.92 -4.76 -2.85
N HIS A 7 -6.75 -4.11 -2.80
CA HIS A 7 -6.44 -3.10 -1.79
C HIS A 7 -7.40 -1.90 -1.83
N ALA A 8 -7.72 -1.41 -3.03
CA ALA A 8 -8.65 -0.30 -3.18
C ALA A 8 -10.08 -0.67 -2.76
N TYR A 9 -10.56 -1.88 -3.07
CA TYR A 9 -11.86 -2.37 -2.61
C TYR A 9 -11.88 -2.55 -1.10
N PHE A 10 -10.87 -3.16 -0.52
CA PHE A 10 -10.80 -3.31 0.93
C PHE A 10 -10.81 -1.96 1.64
N SER A 11 -10.04 -1.00 1.14
CA SER A 11 -10.02 0.37 1.66
C SER A 11 -11.39 1.04 1.56
N ASN A 12 -12.13 0.81 0.47
CA ASN A 12 -13.50 1.30 0.32
C ASN A 12 -14.45 0.65 1.33
N ASP A 13 -14.40 -0.68 1.46
CA ASP A 13 -15.26 -1.42 2.39
C ASP A 13 -15.02 -0.97 3.84
N VAL A 14 -13.76 -0.73 4.21
CA VAL A 14 -13.42 -0.15 5.53
C VAL A 14 -13.98 1.25 5.68
N TYR A 15 -13.81 2.12 4.67
CA TYR A 15 -14.38 3.47 4.71
C TYR A 15 -15.89 3.46 4.92
N ASP A 16 -16.62 2.55 4.27
CA ASP A 16 -18.07 2.49 4.35
C ASP A 16 -18.58 2.21 5.78
N ILE A 17 -17.80 1.50 6.59
CA ILE A 17 -18.13 1.18 7.99
C ILE A 17 -17.47 2.10 9.02
N LEU A 18 -16.64 3.07 8.61
CA LEU A 18 -16.04 4.02 9.54
C LEU A 18 -17.11 4.89 10.23
N PRO A 19 -16.92 5.28 11.51
CA PRO A 19 -17.75 6.28 12.16
C PRO A 19 -17.76 7.62 11.41
N ASN A 20 -18.88 8.33 11.42
CA ASN A 20 -19.02 9.61 10.70
C ASN A 20 -17.94 10.62 11.12
N GLN A 21 -17.57 10.67 12.37
CA GLN A 21 -16.51 11.54 12.90
C GLN A 21 -15.15 11.30 12.20
N ILE A 22 -14.87 10.05 11.81
CA ILE A 22 -13.65 9.72 11.06
C ILE A 22 -13.85 10.06 9.56
N LYS A 23 -15.02 9.74 9.01
CA LYS A 23 -15.34 10.02 7.58
C LYS A 23 -15.21 11.49 7.24
N GLU A 24 -15.59 12.39 8.16
CA GLU A 24 -15.48 13.84 7.99
C GLU A 24 -14.03 14.35 7.87
N ARG A 25 -13.06 13.58 8.37
CA ARG A 25 -11.64 13.93 8.38
C ARG A 25 -10.82 13.29 7.27
N VAL A 26 -11.39 12.36 6.53
CA VAL A 26 -10.67 11.55 5.55
C VAL A 26 -11.30 11.61 4.18
N SER A 27 -10.51 11.36 3.15
CA SER A 27 -10.98 11.27 1.76
C SER A 27 -10.90 9.82 1.28
N ILE A 28 -12.02 9.27 0.80
CA ILE A 28 -12.06 7.91 0.28
C ILE A 28 -11.07 7.68 -0.88
N SER A 29 -10.92 8.66 -1.77
CA SER A 29 -9.96 8.56 -2.88
C SER A 29 -8.51 8.50 -2.37
N ARG A 30 -8.21 9.24 -1.29
CA ARG A 30 -6.92 9.20 -0.61
C ARG A 30 -6.70 7.88 0.13
N ILE A 31 -7.70 7.39 0.87
CA ILE A 31 -7.61 6.09 1.56
C ILE A 31 -7.31 4.98 0.56
N LYS A 32 -7.97 4.93 -0.59
CA LYS A 32 -7.69 3.95 -1.66
C LYS A 32 -6.26 4.07 -2.19
N THR A 33 -5.77 5.29 -2.38
CA THR A 33 -4.40 5.55 -2.81
C THR A 33 -3.39 5.05 -1.77
N PHE A 34 -3.58 5.43 -0.53
CA PHE A 34 -2.67 5.05 0.57
C PHE A 34 -2.85 3.60 1.01
N GLY A 35 -3.98 2.98 0.70
CA GLY A 35 -4.21 1.55 0.81
C GLY A 35 -3.30 0.69 -0.08
N GLN A 36 -2.61 1.31 -1.05
CA GLN A 36 -1.54 0.65 -1.80
C GLN A 36 -0.24 0.52 -0.99
N GLY A 37 -0.15 1.19 0.16
CA GLY A 37 1.02 1.14 1.04
C GLY A 37 2.32 1.56 0.34
N THR A 38 3.35 0.76 0.54
CA THR A 38 4.67 0.96 -0.09
C THR A 38 4.85 0.22 -1.41
N ASP A 39 3.84 -0.48 -1.89
CA ASP A 39 3.95 -1.26 -3.13
C ASP A 39 4.26 -0.43 -4.37
N PRO A 40 3.71 0.79 -4.53
CA PRO A 40 4.09 1.66 -5.63
C PRO A 40 5.58 1.99 -5.69
N PHE A 41 6.32 1.89 -4.58
CA PHE A 41 7.77 2.11 -4.56
C PHE A 41 8.53 1.14 -5.47
N MET A 42 7.97 -0.03 -5.75
CA MET A 42 8.58 -0.98 -6.66
C MET A 42 8.74 -0.44 -8.07
N PHE A 43 7.88 0.49 -8.48
CA PHE A 43 7.90 1.09 -9.81
C PHE A 43 8.71 2.38 -9.88
N TYR A 44 9.17 2.90 -8.74
CA TYR A 44 9.89 4.15 -8.70
C TYR A 44 11.18 4.07 -9.51
N HIS A 45 11.29 4.92 -10.52
CA HIS A 45 12.42 4.92 -11.47
C HIS A 45 12.78 3.52 -11.99
N LEU A 46 11.78 2.75 -12.40
CA LEU A 46 11.93 1.33 -12.81
C LEU A 46 12.97 1.14 -13.92
N PHE A 47 13.07 2.09 -14.84
CA PHE A 47 14.03 2.07 -15.95
C PHE A 47 15.36 2.76 -15.64
N SER A 48 15.56 3.28 -14.43
CA SER A 48 16.78 3.95 -14.00
C SER A 48 17.59 3.05 -13.06
N VAL A 49 18.84 2.79 -13.39
CA VAL A 49 19.66 1.77 -12.70
C VAL A 49 20.08 2.19 -11.30
N LYS A 50 20.30 3.49 -11.04
CA LYS A 50 20.88 3.96 -9.76
C LYS A 50 19.92 4.71 -8.83
N PRO A 51 19.19 5.77 -9.22
CA PRO A 51 18.48 6.59 -8.23
C PRO A 51 17.29 5.88 -7.57
N GLY A 52 16.62 4.94 -8.24
CA GLY A 52 15.44 4.29 -7.68
C GLY A 52 15.69 3.03 -6.84
N LYS A 53 16.93 2.49 -6.80
CA LYS A 53 17.20 1.20 -6.15
C LYS A 53 16.91 1.22 -4.64
N LYS A 54 17.23 2.30 -3.97
CA LYS A 54 17.04 2.45 -2.53
C LYS A 54 15.55 2.48 -2.18
N ILE A 55 14.76 3.25 -2.91
CA ILE A 55 13.29 3.34 -2.71
C ILE A 55 12.61 2.01 -3.06
N ARG A 56 12.99 1.35 -4.16
CA ARG A 56 12.45 0.02 -4.48
C ARG A 56 12.79 -1.04 -3.43
N LEU A 57 13.94 -0.92 -2.75
CA LEU A 57 14.30 -1.80 -1.64
C LEU A 57 13.40 -1.53 -0.42
N MET A 58 13.01 -0.29 -0.19
CA MET A 58 12.13 0.10 0.92
C MET A 58 10.78 -0.61 0.88
N GLN A 59 10.19 -0.85 -0.30
CA GLN A 59 8.98 -1.65 -0.41
C GLN A 59 9.11 -2.99 0.36
N ARG A 60 10.22 -3.69 0.16
CA ARG A 60 10.46 -4.99 0.82
C ARG A 60 10.76 -4.84 2.31
N VAL A 61 11.50 -3.81 2.70
CA VAL A 61 11.88 -3.56 4.10
C VAL A 61 10.64 -3.23 4.93
N CYS A 62 9.79 -2.31 4.46
CA CYS A 62 8.58 -1.91 5.17
C CYS A 62 7.57 -3.05 5.40
N HIS A 63 7.54 -4.05 4.50
CA HIS A 63 6.68 -5.22 4.69
C HIS A 63 7.23 -6.25 5.70
N ARG A 64 8.49 -6.16 6.10
CA ARG A 64 9.15 -7.20 6.91
C ARG A 64 9.73 -6.72 8.22
N GLN A 65 10.04 -5.44 8.32
CA GLN A 65 10.84 -4.91 9.43
C GLN A 65 10.24 -3.58 9.92
N HIS A 66 10.31 -3.37 11.23
CA HIS A 66 9.99 -2.09 11.89
C HIS A 66 8.59 -1.53 11.64
N THR A 67 7.61 -2.37 11.26
CA THR A 67 6.24 -1.89 10.98
C THR A 67 5.62 -1.20 12.20
N ARG A 68 5.76 -1.83 13.39
CA ARG A 68 5.28 -1.22 14.63
C ARG A 68 5.96 0.11 14.91
N ASP A 69 7.29 0.13 14.78
CA ASP A 69 8.08 1.33 15.06
C ASP A 69 7.70 2.46 14.12
N PHE A 70 7.44 2.13 12.84
CA PHE A 70 6.96 3.09 11.86
C PHE A 70 5.60 3.69 12.24
N PHE A 71 4.62 2.89 12.63
CA PHE A 71 3.32 3.41 13.06
C PHE A 71 3.43 4.27 14.33
N CYS A 72 4.23 3.85 15.31
CA CYS A 72 4.46 4.64 16.52
C CYS A 72 5.09 5.99 16.16
N GLN A 73 6.15 5.99 15.35
CA GLN A 73 6.84 7.20 14.93
C GLN A 73 5.94 8.13 14.11
N LEU A 74 5.12 7.55 13.21
CA LEU A 74 4.15 8.31 12.42
C LEU A 74 3.16 9.06 13.33
N ILE A 75 2.59 8.38 14.33
CA ILE A 75 1.66 8.98 15.28
C ILE A 75 2.35 10.07 16.12
N GLU A 76 3.58 9.84 16.56
CA GLU A 76 4.37 10.87 17.28
C GLU A 76 4.63 12.10 16.42
N ASP A 77 5.02 11.90 15.16
CA ASP A 77 5.28 13.01 14.23
C ASP A 77 4.01 13.79 13.89
N ILE A 78 2.86 13.12 13.73
CA ILE A 78 1.55 13.76 13.54
C ILE A 78 1.23 14.68 14.74
N LYS A 79 1.31 14.15 15.96
CA LYS A 79 1.02 14.91 17.18
C LYS A 79 1.98 16.07 17.38
N LYS A 80 3.29 15.84 17.19
CA LYS A 80 4.32 16.85 17.35
C LYS A 80 4.14 18.06 16.43
N ASN A 81 3.63 17.80 15.22
CA ASN A 81 3.44 18.85 14.21
C ASN A 81 2.00 19.37 14.13
N HIS A 82 1.11 18.95 15.05
CA HIS A 82 -0.31 19.35 15.09
C HIS A 82 -1.06 19.11 13.77
N LEU A 83 -0.87 17.91 13.20
CA LEU A 83 -1.43 17.52 11.89
C LEU A 83 -2.62 16.57 12.01
N GLU A 84 -3.24 16.47 13.18
CA GLU A 84 -4.38 15.59 13.44
C GLU A 84 -5.63 15.95 12.63
N GLU A 85 -5.71 17.19 12.15
CA GLU A 85 -6.82 17.69 11.32
C GLU A 85 -6.46 17.76 9.82
N ASP A 86 -5.23 17.42 9.42
CA ASP A 86 -4.84 17.35 8.01
C ASP A 86 -5.49 16.12 7.35
N SER A 87 -6.40 16.34 6.41
CA SER A 87 -7.17 15.26 5.75
C SER A 87 -6.30 14.27 5.00
N ASP A 88 -5.20 14.71 4.37
CA ASP A 88 -4.27 13.81 3.70
C ASP A 88 -3.51 12.94 4.71
N VAL A 89 -3.11 13.51 5.86
CA VAL A 89 -2.43 12.78 6.95
C VAL A 89 -3.37 11.73 7.56
N CYS A 90 -4.61 12.12 7.88
CA CYS A 90 -5.62 11.20 8.40
C CYS A 90 -5.93 10.07 7.40
N SER A 91 -6.07 10.42 6.12
CA SER A 91 -6.33 9.45 5.06
C SER A 91 -5.14 8.51 4.83
N PHE A 92 -3.90 9.03 4.95
CA PHE A 92 -2.68 8.22 4.88
C PHE A 92 -2.64 7.19 6.00
N LEU A 93 -2.87 7.61 7.24
CA LEU A 93 -2.88 6.69 8.38
C LEU A 93 -3.93 5.59 8.18
N CYS A 94 -5.16 5.96 7.85
CA CYS A 94 -6.23 4.98 7.59
C CYS A 94 -5.90 4.02 6.44
N GLY A 95 -5.46 4.55 5.31
CA GLY A 95 -5.14 3.74 4.13
C GLY A 95 -3.94 2.81 4.37
N PHE A 96 -2.89 3.30 5.03
CA PHE A 96 -1.72 2.50 5.35
C PHE A 96 -2.02 1.37 6.34
N ILE A 97 -2.92 1.60 7.31
CA ILE A 97 -3.45 0.54 8.18
C ILE A 97 -4.23 -0.49 7.35
N CYS A 98 -5.10 -0.04 6.43
CA CYS A 98 -5.83 -0.95 5.55
C CYS A 98 -4.88 -1.85 4.74
N HIS A 99 -3.83 -1.28 4.15
CA HIS A 99 -2.81 -2.04 3.43
C HIS A 99 -2.21 -3.14 4.30
N TYR A 100 -1.72 -2.76 5.47
CA TYR A 100 -1.04 -3.69 6.37
C TYR A 100 -1.96 -4.82 6.88
N VAL A 101 -3.20 -4.47 7.23
CA VAL A 101 -4.19 -5.45 7.70
C VAL A 101 -4.55 -6.43 6.59
N LEU A 102 -4.82 -5.94 5.38
CA LEU A 102 -5.14 -6.80 4.26
C LEU A 102 -3.98 -7.75 3.93
N ASP A 103 -2.77 -7.22 3.80
CA ASP A 103 -1.59 -8.02 3.50
C ASP A 103 -1.34 -9.12 4.53
N SER A 104 -1.39 -8.76 5.82
CA SER A 104 -1.18 -9.73 6.89
C SER A 104 -2.26 -10.83 6.92
N THR A 105 -3.46 -10.54 6.43
CA THR A 105 -4.58 -11.48 6.42
C THR A 105 -4.59 -12.34 5.16
N ILE A 106 -4.33 -11.75 3.98
CA ILE A 106 -4.52 -12.46 2.71
C ILE A 106 -3.27 -13.24 2.26
N HIS A 107 -2.06 -12.77 2.56
CA HIS A 107 -0.83 -13.45 2.14
C HIS A 107 -0.70 -14.89 2.65
N PRO A 108 -1.06 -15.24 3.90
CA PRO A 108 -1.06 -16.63 4.33
C PRO A 108 -1.93 -17.52 3.44
N PHE A 109 -3.11 -17.04 3.02
CA PHE A 109 -4.00 -17.75 2.10
C PHE A 109 -3.38 -17.88 0.70
N VAL A 110 -2.83 -16.78 0.17
CA VAL A 110 -2.18 -16.79 -1.15
C VAL A 110 -1.02 -17.78 -1.15
N ILE A 111 -0.14 -17.74 -0.14
CA ILE A 111 1.00 -18.66 -0.01
C ILE A 111 0.53 -20.12 0.13
N TYR A 112 -0.52 -20.37 0.90
CA TYR A 112 -1.08 -21.70 1.02
C TYR A 112 -1.56 -22.25 -0.34
N LYS A 113 -2.16 -21.41 -1.18
CA LYS A 113 -2.67 -21.80 -2.50
C LYS A 113 -1.57 -21.92 -3.56
N THR A 114 -0.54 -21.11 -3.49
CA THR A 114 0.46 -20.97 -4.55
C THR A 114 1.80 -21.63 -4.22
N GLY A 115 2.01 -22.02 -2.97
CA GLY A 115 3.32 -22.39 -2.48
C GLY A 115 4.27 -21.20 -2.29
N ASN A 116 5.43 -21.47 -1.72
CA ASN A 116 6.45 -20.45 -1.49
C ASN A 116 7.64 -20.67 -2.42
N PHE A 117 7.92 -19.69 -3.28
CA PHE A 117 9.09 -19.72 -4.16
C PHE A 117 10.34 -19.25 -3.41
N ASP A 118 11.38 -20.08 -3.45
CA ASP A 118 12.72 -19.72 -2.98
C ASP A 118 13.74 -19.91 -4.13
N LYS A 119 14.37 -18.82 -4.55
CA LYS A 119 15.35 -18.81 -5.63
C LYS A 119 16.58 -19.68 -5.38
N TYR A 120 16.85 -20.03 -4.12
CA TYR A 120 17.95 -20.88 -3.74
C TYR A 120 17.56 -22.36 -3.63
N ASN A 121 16.27 -22.69 -3.71
CA ASN A 121 15.75 -24.05 -3.63
C ASN A 121 15.04 -24.46 -4.93
N LYS A 122 15.72 -25.23 -5.76
CA LYS A 122 15.20 -25.69 -7.08
C LYS A 122 13.87 -26.44 -6.97
N ALA A 123 13.58 -27.13 -5.88
CA ALA A 123 12.32 -27.83 -5.68
C ALA A 123 11.11 -26.88 -5.63
N THR A 124 11.33 -25.60 -5.36
CA THR A 124 10.29 -24.57 -5.28
C THR A 124 10.07 -23.82 -6.61
N TYR A 125 10.87 -24.08 -7.66
CA TYR A 125 10.78 -23.35 -8.91
C TYR A 125 9.43 -23.49 -9.61
N LYS A 126 8.71 -24.59 -9.36
CA LYS A 126 7.33 -24.77 -9.81
C LYS A 126 6.35 -23.74 -9.26
N TYR A 127 6.69 -23.04 -8.19
CA TYR A 127 5.88 -22.00 -7.57
C TYR A 127 6.22 -20.58 -8.06
N ASN A 128 7.22 -20.46 -8.93
CA ASN A 128 7.62 -19.16 -9.47
C ASN A 128 6.43 -18.47 -10.16
N ASN A 129 6.23 -17.20 -9.84
CA ASN A 129 5.13 -16.35 -10.33
C ASN A 129 3.71 -16.77 -9.93
N LEU A 130 3.47 -17.93 -9.31
CA LEU A 130 2.12 -18.34 -8.93
C LEU A 130 1.46 -17.36 -7.95
N HIS A 131 2.25 -16.76 -7.06
CA HIS A 131 1.78 -15.72 -6.15
C HIS A 131 1.21 -14.52 -6.92
N LEU A 132 1.97 -13.98 -7.86
CA LEU A 132 1.53 -12.88 -8.73
C LEU A 132 0.28 -13.24 -9.55
N PHE A 133 0.23 -14.45 -10.12
CA PHE A 133 -0.95 -14.92 -10.85
C PHE A 133 -2.18 -15.00 -9.96
N MET A 134 -2.05 -15.48 -8.74
CA MET A 134 -3.17 -15.55 -7.80
C MET A 134 -3.69 -14.17 -7.42
N GLU A 135 -2.81 -13.23 -7.15
CA GLU A 135 -3.20 -11.84 -6.84
C GLU A 135 -3.87 -11.16 -8.03
N THR A 136 -3.33 -11.34 -9.24
CA THR A 136 -3.96 -10.83 -10.48
C THR A 136 -5.33 -11.47 -10.72
N TYR A 137 -5.47 -12.77 -10.42
CA TYR A 137 -6.74 -13.46 -10.51
C TYR A 137 -7.77 -12.88 -9.54
N LEU A 138 -7.37 -12.59 -8.30
CA LEU A 138 -8.25 -11.97 -7.30
C LEU A 138 -8.74 -10.58 -7.75
N ASP A 139 -7.85 -9.74 -8.28
CA ASP A 139 -8.24 -8.45 -8.84
C ASP A 139 -9.28 -8.62 -9.97
N ASN A 140 -8.99 -9.48 -10.93
CA ASN A 140 -9.89 -9.73 -12.05
C ASN A 140 -11.25 -10.31 -11.61
N TYR A 141 -11.24 -11.20 -10.63
CA TYR A 141 -12.45 -11.77 -10.05
C TYR A 141 -13.30 -10.69 -9.38
N LEU A 142 -12.69 -9.83 -8.57
CA LEU A 142 -13.39 -8.77 -7.85
C LEU A 142 -13.94 -7.70 -8.79
N ILE A 143 -13.21 -7.31 -9.83
CA ILE A 143 -13.72 -6.37 -10.85
C ILE A 143 -14.98 -6.94 -11.50
N ARG A 144 -14.95 -8.19 -11.95
CA ARG A 144 -16.12 -8.83 -12.55
C ARG A 144 -17.31 -8.91 -11.59
N LYS A 145 -17.02 -9.25 -10.32
CA LYS A 145 -18.05 -9.46 -9.31
C LYS A 145 -18.69 -8.16 -8.82
N ARG A 146 -17.91 -7.09 -8.65
CA ARG A 146 -18.37 -5.83 -8.06
C ARG A 146 -18.82 -4.82 -9.11
N GLU A 147 -18.06 -4.69 -10.19
CA GLU A 147 -18.31 -3.69 -11.23
C GLU A 147 -19.11 -4.25 -12.41
N HIS A 148 -19.30 -5.57 -12.48
CA HIS A 148 -19.92 -6.24 -13.63
C HIS A 148 -19.25 -5.89 -14.98
N GLN A 149 -17.93 -5.58 -14.95
CA GLN A 149 -17.15 -5.16 -16.09
C GLN A 149 -16.09 -6.18 -16.49
N ASN A 150 -15.65 -6.08 -17.73
CA ASN A 150 -14.46 -6.81 -18.17
C ASN A 150 -13.21 -6.17 -17.54
N PRO A 151 -12.34 -6.93 -16.85
CA PRO A 151 -11.13 -6.41 -16.23
C PRO A 151 -10.21 -5.66 -17.21
N TYR A 152 -10.19 -6.03 -18.48
CA TYR A 152 -9.38 -5.34 -19.50
C TYR A 152 -9.88 -3.94 -19.85
N SER A 153 -11.15 -3.63 -19.61
CA SER A 153 -11.73 -2.30 -19.80
C SER A 153 -11.78 -1.47 -18.52
N PHE A 154 -11.44 -2.06 -17.38
CA PHE A 154 -11.46 -1.39 -16.09
C PHE A 154 -10.21 -0.54 -15.87
N SER A 155 -10.40 0.74 -15.59
CA SER A 155 -9.28 1.65 -15.33
C SER A 155 -8.80 1.54 -13.88
N ILE A 156 -7.82 0.67 -13.64
CA ILE A 156 -7.20 0.45 -12.32
C ILE A 156 -6.68 1.77 -11.73
N VAL A 157 -5.97 2.56 -12.53
CA VAL A 157 -5.38 3.83 -12.06
C VAL A 157 -6.46 4.80 -11.62
N LYS A 158 -7.49 5.01 -12.44
CA LYS A 158 -8.60 5.92 -12.11
C LYS A 158 -9.37 5.48 -10.87
N TYR A 159 -9.51 4.18 -10.65
CA TYR A 159 -10.23 3.64 -9.51
C TYR A 159 -9.43 3.70 -8.22
N SER A 160 -8.15 3.37 -8.29
CA SER A 160 -7.32 3.11 -7.10
C SER A 160 -6.46 4.29 -6.65
N PHE A 161 -6.22 5.28 -7.53
CA PHE A 161 -5.28 6.36 -7.23
C PHE A 161 -5.91 7.75 -7.40
N ASP A 162 -5.67 8.58 -6.40
CA ASP A 162 -5.86 10.02 -6.46
C ASP A 162 -4.52 10.68 -6.78
N LEU A 163 -4.39 11.22 -7.97
CA LEU A 163 -3.13 11.78 -8.49
C LEU A 163 -2.91 13.26 -8.14
N ARG A 164 -3.81 13.88 -7.34
CA ARG A 164 -3.59 15.25 -6.87
C ARG A 164 -2.37 15.33 -5.97
N PRO A 165 -1.66 16.46 -5.92
CA PRO A 165 -0.56 16.65 -4.97
C PRO A 165 -0.99 16.38 -3.53
N PHE A 166 -0.07 15.88 -2.72
CA PHE A 166 -0.29 15.67 -1.30
C PHE A 166 -0.08 16.97 -0.52
N SER A 167 -0.70 17.06 0.66
CA SER A 167 -0.49 18.20 1.56
C SER A 167 1.00 18.31 1.97
N ALA A 168 1.42 19.53 2.30
CA ALA A 168 2.77 19.75 2.82
C ALA A 168 2.97 19.00 4.15
N GLY A 169 1.91 18.93 5.00
CA GLY A 169 1.91 18.21 6.25
C GLY A 169 2.18 16.72 6.06
N LEU A 170 1.49 16.08 5.11
CA LEU A 170 1.73 14.67 4.80
C LEU A 170 3.16 14.42 4.31
N ASN A 171 3.64 15.25 3.38
CA ASN A 171 5.01 15.12 2.87
C ASN A 171 6.05 15.22 4.00
N GLN A 172 5.87 16.17 4.92
CA GLN A 172 6.75 16.36 6.09
C GLN A 172 6.74 15.12 6.99
N VAL A 173 5.57 14.61 7.35
CA VAL A 173 5.41 13.48 8.28
C VAL A 173 5.99 12.20 7.66
N ILE A 174 5.68 11.90 6.40
CA ILE A 174 6.22 10.72 5.72
C ILE A 174 7.75 10.76 5.70
N ARG A 175 8.34 11.86 5.25
CA ARG A 175 9.81 12.00 5.18
C ARG A 175 10.45 11.81 6.55
N SER A 176 9.92 12.49 7.59
CA SER A 176 10.42 12.40 8.96
C SER A 176 10.34 10.98 9.52
N SER A 177 9.19 10.33 9.39
CA SER A 177 8.97 8.99 9.94
C SER A 177 9.80 7.93 9.21
N PHE A 178 9.90 8.00 7.89
CA PHE A 178 10.75 7.09 7.12
C PHE A 178 12.24 7.29 7.44
N ASP A 179 12.70 8.53 7.59
CA ASP A 179 14.11 8.79 7.91
C ASP A 179 14.46 8.27 9.31
N LYS A 180 13.62 8.53 10.30
CA LYS A 180 13.87 8.11 11.69
C LYS A 180 13.88 6.58 11.86
N VAL A 181 12.99 5.88 11.17
CA VAL A 181 12.80 4.44 11.36
C VAL A 181 13.68 3.62 10.42
N TYR A 182 13.84 4.07 9.19
CA TYR A 182 14.53 3.31 8.14
C TYR A 182 15.85 3.94 7.68
N HIS A 183 16.24 5.08 8.28
CA HIS A 183 17.48 5.81 7.95
C HIS A 183 17.65 6.11 6.46
N VAL A 184 16.56 6.54 5.82
CA VAL A 184 16.50 6.87 4.39
C VAL A 184 16.58 8.39 4.24
N SER A 185 17.73 8.97 4.56
CA SER A 185 18.00 10.37 4.23
C SER A 185 18.00 10.54 2.70
N ASN A 186 17.33 11.59 2.21
CA ASN A 186 17.16 11.95 0.79
C ASN A 186 16.23 10.98 0.01
N MET A 187 14.95 11.00 0.35
CA MET A 187 13.87 10.52 -0.51
C MET A 187 13.34 11.69 -1.37
N ASP A 188 14.23 12.27 -2.18
CA ASP A 188 13.86 13.24 -3.22
C ASP A 188 13.58 12.54 -4.54
#